data_564e19092b508b13bd740c73433b204c
#
_entry.id   564e19092b508b13bd740c73433b204c
#
_cell.length_a   1.000
_cell.length_b   1.000
_cell.length_c   1.000
_cell.angle_alpha   90.00
_cell.angle_beta   90.00
_cell.angle_gamma   90.00
#
_symmetry.space_group_name_H-M   'P 1'
#
loop_
_entity.id
_entity.type
_entity.pdbx_description
1 polymer ?
#
loop_
_entity_poly.entity_id
_entity_poly.type
_entity_poly.pdbx_seq_one_letter_code
_entity_poly.pdbx_strand_id
1 'polypeptide(L)'
;MVVDKEIHTHIHIHISIYTHEEVYTMDALAIRENTAIQPSIAITEEILARFIAYIDASPKTVATYSRAIRQFIKWLSVNGTSQPTREDIIAYRDELKESHKPTTVQSYIIAVRLFFQWLEQERVYPNIAQHIKGAKISKEHKKDYLTSRQCKNVMSGIETDTPQGRRDYAIFALMVTGGLRDIEVHRANIEDLRTLGDSTVLYLQGKGREERAEYVKVPEETEGAIRASLADRKDAKKSSPLFISMSNNSKGNRISTRSISGIVKSALVKAGYNSDTLTAHSLRHTAVTLSLLGGNSLQEVQQFARHSNISTTQIYAHNLDRMANQCENTIASAIF
;
A
#
# COMPACT_ATOMS: atom_id res chain seq x y z
N MET A 1 4.03 -51.38 40.87
CA MET A 1 5.44 -51.35 40.49
C MET A 1 5.46 -51.49 38.97
N VAL A 2 5.40 -50.34 38.25
CA VAL A 2 5.39 -50.26 36.79
C VAL A 2 6.76 -49.76 36.40
N VAL A 3 7.46 -50.56 35.60
CA VAL A 3 8.81 -50.26 35.12
C VAL A 3 8.68 -49.56 33.77
N ASP A 4 9.03 -48.27 33.73
CA ASP A 4 9.22 -47.53 32.49
C ASP A 4 10.43 -48.06 31.75
N LYS A 5 10.22 -48.53 30.52
CA LYS A 5 11.29 -48.86 29.57
C LYS A 5 11.57 -47.62 28.70
N GLU A 6 12.60 -46.89 29.05
CA GLU A 6 13.21 -45.92 28.14
C GLU A 6 13.97 -46.69 27.03
N ILE A 7 13.55 -46.45 25.78
CA ILE A 7 14.27 -46.97 24.60
C ILE A 7 15.25 -45.88 24.18
N HIS A 8 16.53 -46.09 24.47
CA HIS A 8 17.61 -45.23 23.94
C HIS A 8 18.06 -45.77 22.59
N THR A 9 17.79 -44.99 21.54
CA THR A 9 18.36 -45.27 20.23
C THR A 9 19.63 -44.42 20.06
N HIS A 10 20.80 -45.08 20.10
CA HIS A 10 22.09 -44.44 19.82
C HIS A 10 22.34 -44.44 18.30
N ILE A 11 22.44 -43.26 17.72
CA ILE A 11 22.92 -43.10 16.35
C ILE A 11 24.40 -42.71 16.42
N HIS A 12 25.28 -43.59 15.96
CA HIS A 12 26.70 -43.31 15.79
C HIS A 12 26.95 -42.70 14.38
N ILE A 13 27.41 -41.45 14.35
CA ILE A 13 27.90 -40.84 13.12
C ILE A 13 29.42 -40.79 13.21
N HIS A 14 30.11 -41.57 12.34
CA HIS A 14 31.55 -41.47 12.17
C HIS A 14 31.89 -40.36 11.16
N ILE A 15 32.53 -39.31 11.63
CA ILE A 15 33.17 -38.32 10.76
C ILE A 15 34.69 -38.49 10.92
N SER A 16 35.36 -38.95 9.85
CA SER A 16 36.82 -39.11 9.85
C SER A 16 37.43 -37.86 9.23
N ILE A 17 38.10 -37.05 10.03
CA ILE A 17 38.94 -35.93 9.53
C ILE A 17 40.41 -36.34 9.74
N TYR A 18 41.11 -36.59 8.64
CA TYR A 18 42.56 -36.85 8.68
C TYR A 18 43.35 -35.57 8.84
N THR A 19 43.89 -35.29 10.03
CA THR A 19 45.11 -34.52 10.24
C THR A 19 45.92 -35.24 11.30
N HIS A 20 47.26 -35.28 11.10
CA HIS A 20 48.22 -36.06 11.88
C HIS A 20 47.97 -36.16 13.38
N GLU A 21 47.89 -37.40 13.87
CA GLU A 21 48.12 -37.83 15.25
C GLU A 21 47.22 -37.16 16.30
N GLU A 22 45.91 -37.44 16.30
CA GLU A 22 45.11 -37.68 17.49
C GLU A 22 43.66 -37.92 17.08
N VAL A 23 43.11 -39.09 17.43
CA VAL A 23 41.70 -39.42 17.20
C VAL A 23 40.89 -38.90 18.39
N TYR A 24 40.15 -37.82 18.23
CA TYR A 24 39.15 -37.35 19.20
C TYR A 24 37.80 -37.96 18.84
N THR A 25 37.27 -38.84 19.70
CA THR A 25 35.87 -39.25 19.65
C THR A 25 35.04 -38.21 20.37
N MET A 26 34.22 -37.42 19.63
CA MET A 26 33.17 -36.60 20.24
C MET A 26 31.89 -37.42 20.36
N ASP A 27 31.46 -37.63 21.58
CA ASP A 27 30.12 -38.18 21.85
C ASP A 27 29.06 -37.15 21.38
N ALA A 28 28.24 -37.52 20.40
CA ALA A 28 27.13 -36.68 19.92
C ALA A 28 26.09 -36.53 21.06
N LEU A 29 25.79 -35.28 21.37
CA LEU A 29 24.70 -34.92 22.27
C LEU A 29 23.39 -35.57 21.77
N ALA A 30 22.76 -36.38 22.62
CA ALA A 30 21.47 -36.97 22.34
C ALA A 30 20.43 -35.86 22.11
N ILE A 31 19.94 -35.76 20.88
CA ILE A 31 18.79 -34.93 20.56
C ILE A 31 17.57 -35.61 21.20
N ARG A 32 17.10 -35.05 22.32
CA ARG A 32 15.79 -35.43 22.84
C ARG A 32 14.74 -35.03 21.83
N GLU A 33 14.13 -35.99 21.16
CA GLU A 33 12.86 -35.78 20.49
C GLU A 33 11.83 -35.38 21.54
N ASN A 34 11.60 -34.08 21.65
CA ASN A 34 10.54 -33.57 22.48
C ASN A 34 9.22 -33.80 21.71
N THR A 35 8.61 -34.95 21.90
CA THR A 35 7.22 -35.24 21.52
C THR A 35 6.29 -34.45 22.43
N ALA A 36 6.49 -33.12 22.49
CA ALA A 36 5.50 -32.21 23.06
C ALA A 36 4.24 -32.37 22.22
N ILE A 37 3.17 -32.83 22.84
CA ILE A 37 1.82 -32.79 22.29
C ILE A 37 1.62 -31.36 21.77
N GLN A 38 1.59 -31.20 20.46
CA GLN A 38 1.34 -29.88 19.89
C GLN A 38 -0.06 -29.44 20.32
N PRO A 39 -0.21 -28.28 20.94
CA PRO A 39 -1.51 -27.86 21.42
C PRO A 39 -2.45 -27.71 20.21
N SER A 40 -3.59 -28.40 20.30
CA SER A 40 -4.68 -28.21 19.36
C SER A 40 -5.22 -26.79 19.56
N ILE A 41 -5.21 -25.96 18.52
CA ILE A 41 -5.79 -24.63 18.59
C ILE A 41 -7.17 -24.61 17.94
N ALA A 42 -8.22 -24.50 18.76
CA ALA A 42 -9.51 -24.06 18.27
C ALA A 42 -9.46 -22.53 18.13
N ILE A 43 -9.21 -22.02 16.91
CA ILE A 43 -9.26 -20.57 16.65
C ILE A 43 -10.71 -20.14 16.69
N THR A 44 -11.15 -19.72 17.88
CA THR A 44 -12.51 -19.21 18.11
C THR A 44 -12.64 -17.75 17.70
N GLU A 45 -13.90 -17.26 17.54
CA GLU A 45 -14.16 -15.84 17.34
C GLU A 45 -13.63 -14.98 18.51
N GLU A 46 -13.55 -15.53 19.72
CA GLU A 46 -12.96 -14.85 20.88
C GLU A 46 -11.46 -14.61 20.70
N ILE A 47 -10.69 -15.62 20.27
CA ILE A 47 -9.27 -15.48 19.96
C ILE A 47 -9.06 -14.43 18.85
N LEU A 48 -9.90 -14.47 17.83
CA LEU A 48 -9.85 -13.48 16.75
C LEU A 48 -10.15 -12.06 17.25
N ALA A 49 -11.16 -11.90 18.10
CA ALA A 49 -11.51 -10.61 18.70
C ALA A 49 -10.37 -10.05 19.56
N ARG A 50 -9.73 -10.88 20.39
CA ARG A 50 -8.55 -10.51 21.20
C ARG A 50 -7.37 -10.10 20.31
N PHE A 51 -7.10 -10.86 19.26
CA PHE A 51 -6.06 -10.50 18.31
C PHE A 51 -6.36 -9.15 17.61
N ILE A 52 -7.60 -8.92 17.18
CA ILE A 52 -8.00 -7.65 16.55
C ILE A 52 -7.80 -6.48 17.52
N ALA A 53 -8.11 -6.66 18.80
CA ALA A 53 -7.90 -5.66 19.84
C ALA A 53 -6.40 -5.41 20.14
N TYR A 54 -5.56 -6.41 19.95
CA TYR A 54 -4.10 -6.30 20.10
C TYR A 54 -3.45 -5.46 19.01
N ILE A 55 -4.06 -5.37 17.80
CA ILE A 55 -3.43 -4.69 16.66
C ILE A 55 -3.44 -3.17 16.87
N ASP A 56 -2.27 -2.60 17.19
CA ASP A 56 -2.07 -1.15 17.22
C ASP A 56 -1.78 -0.62 15.82
N ALA A 57 -2.83 -0.31 15.07
CA ALA A 57 -2.73 0.19 13.70
C ALA A 57 -3.98 1.00 13.29
N SER A 58 -3.90 1.65 12.12
CA SER A 58 -5.05 2.37 11.57
C SER A 58 -6.25 1.45 11.37
N PRO A 59 -7.51 1.95 11.48
CA PRO A 59 -8.71 1.13 11.28
C PRO A 59 -8.73 0.37 9.94
N LYS A 60 -8.15 0.96 8.89
CA LYS A 60 -8.03 0.31 7.57
C LYS A 60 -7.04 -0.86 7.60
N THR A 61 -5.94 -0.74 8.32
CA THR A 61 -4.96 -1.82 8.51
C THR A 61 -5.57 -2.96 9.32
N VAL A 62 -6.25 -2.62 10.43
CA VAL A 62 -6.97 -3.59 11.27
C VAL A 62 -7.99 -4.36 10.44
N ALA A 63 -8.83 -3.66 9.64
CA ALA A 63 -9.81 -4.31 8.76
C ALA A 63 -9.15 -5.23 7.71
N THR A 64 -7.97 -4.86 7.19
CA THR A 64 -7.22 -5.68 6.23
C THR A 64 -6.69 -6.94 6.90
N TYR A 65 -6.10 -6.83 8.09
CA TYR A 65 -5.55 -7.97 8.83
C TYR A 65 -6.66 -8.89 9.34
N SER A 66 -7.77 -8.34 9.84
CA SER A 66 -8.95 -9.13 10.23
C SER A 66 -9.46 -9.98 9.07
N ARG A 67 -9.56 -9.41 7.87
CA ARG A 67 -9.97 -10.14 6.67
C ARG A 67 -8.97 -11.25 6.32
N ALA A 68 -7.68 -10.95 6.37
CA ALA A 68 -6.63 -11.91 6.07
C ALA A 68 -6.67 -13.11 7.03
N ILE A 69 -6.84 -12.87 8.33
CA ILE A 69 -6.90 -13.94 9.33
C ILE A 69 -8.19 -14.74 9.19
N ARG A 70 -9.35 -14.12 8.97
CA ARG A 70 -10.59 -14.87 8.69
C ARG A 70 -10.46 -15.77 7.47
N GLN A 71 -9.78 -15.31 6.42
CA GLN A 71 -9.54 -16.14 5.24
C GLN A 71 -8.60 -17.31 5.56
N PHE A 72 -7.55 -17.07 6.34
CA PHE A 72 -6.64 -18.15 6.79
C PHE A 72 -7.37 -19.19 7.64
N ILE A 73 -8.17 -18.75 8.62
CA ILE A 73 -8.98 -19.66 9.47
C ILE A 73 -9.93 -20.49 8.60
N LYS A 74 -10.60 -19.84 7.62
CA LYS A 74 -11.48 -20.56 6.68
C LYS A 74 -10.71 -21.62 5.90
N TRP A 75 -9.51 -21.28 5.43
CA TRP A 75 -8.63 -22.21 4.71
C TRP A 75 -8.25 -23.40 5.58
N LEU A 76 -7.84 -23.20 6.83
CA LEU A 76 -7.55 -24.27 7.79
C LEU A 76 -8.76 -25.18 7.98
N SER A 77 -9.95 -24.61 8.16
CA SER A 77 -11.21 -25.35 8.33
C SER A 77 -11.53 -26.21 7.11
N VAL A 78 -11.38 -25.69 5.90
CA VAL A 78 -11.63 -26.42 4.66
C VAL A 78 -10.67 -27.58 4.48
N ASN A 79 -9.42 -27.41 4.90
CA ASN A 79 -8.38 -28.46 4.82
C ASN A 79 -8.37 -29.40 6.05
N GLY A 80 -9.33 -29.26 7.00
CA GLY A 80 -9.42 -30.11 8.18
C GLY A 80 -8.23 -29.96 9.14
N THR A 81 -7.49 -28.86 9.08
CA THR A 81 -6.26 -28.63 9.85
C THR A 81 -6.59 -28.02 11.21
N SER A 82 -6.49 -28.84 12.27
CA SER A 82 -6.69 -28.39 13.66
C SER A 82 -5.39 -28.05 14.39
N GLN A 83 -4.26 -28.52 13.88
CA GLN A 83 -2.91 -28.27 14.40
C GLN A 83 -2.03 -27.77 13.26
N PRO A 84 -2.15 -26.47 12.89
CA PRO A 84 -1.41 -25.93 11.76
C PRO A 84 0.10 -25.99 12.00
N THR A 85 0.82 -26.36 10.96
CA THR A 85 2.28 -26.42 10.91
C THR A 85 2.84 -25.28 10.07
N ARG A 86 4.15 -25.17 10.02
CA ARG A 86 4.83 -24.24 9.13
C ARG A 86 4.52 -24.54 7.64
N GLU A 87 4.40 -25.80 7.31
CA GLU A 87 4.10 -26.30 5.96
C GLU A 87 2.70 -25.87 5.52
N ASP A 88 1.73 -25.86 6.42
CA ASP A 88 0.37 -25.39 6.14
C ASP A 88 0.35 -23.90 5.80
N ILE A 89 1.16 -23.07 6.48
CA ILE A 89 1.24 -21.65 6.14
C ILE A 89 1.91 -21.46 4.77
N ILE A 90 2.89 -22.28 4.42
CA ILE A 90 3.54 -22.29 3.11
C ILE A 90 2.53 -22.68 2.02
N ALA A 91 1.75 -23.77 2.25
CA ALA A 91 0.71 -24.22 1.33
C ALA A 91 -0.36 -23.14 1.13
N TYR A 92 -0.86 -22.54 2.22
CA TYR A 92 -1.80 -21.40 2.14
C TYR A 92 -1.26 -20.24 1.31
N ARG A 93 0.01 -19.84 1.56
CA ARG A 93 0.66 -18.78 0.78
C ARG A 93 0.71 -19.13 -0.71
N ASP A 94 1.05 -20.35 -1.05
CA ASP A 94 1.25 -20.78 -2.43
C ASP A 94 -0.09 -20.86 -3.17
N GLU A 95 -1.16 -21.33 -2.52
CA GLU A 95 -2.53 -21.24 -3.04
C GLU A 95 -3.00 -19.78 -3.22
N LEU A 96 -2.69 -18.89 -2.29
CA LEU A 96 -2.99 -17.47 -2.45
C LEU A 96 -2.34 -16.85 -3.70
N LYS A 97 -1.15 -17.31 -4.11
CA LYS A 97 -0.46 -16.80 -5.30
C LYS A 97 -1.20 -17.12 -6.58
N GLU A 98 -1.99 -18.18 -6.62
CA GLU A 98 -2.77 -18.56 -7.80
C GLU A 98 -3.94 -17.62 -8.07
N SER A 99 -4.51 -17.04 -7.00
CA SER A 99 -5.75 -16.25 -7.08
C SER A 99 -5.59 -14.77 -6.74
N HIS A 100 -4.47 -14.36 -6.13
CA HIS A 100 -4.26 -13.01 -5.61
C HIS A 100 -3.00 -12.34 -6.16
N LYS A 101 -3.05 -11.00 -6.24
CA LYS A 101 -1.88 -10.19 -6.59
C LYS A 101 -0.78 -10.32 -5.53
N PRO A 102 0.52 -10.28 -5.91
CA PRO A 102 1.64 -10.41 -4.97
C PRO A 102 1.56 -9.49 -3.76
N THR A 103 1.05 -8.26 -3.93
CA THR A 103 0.86 -7.30 -2.83
C THR A 103 -0.20 -7.75 -1.82
N THR A 104 -1.25 -8.42 -2.27
CA THR A 104 -2.29 -9.00 -1.41
C THR A 104 -1.73 -10.18 -0.64
N VAL A 105 -1.04 -11.11 -1.32
CA VAL A 105 -0.37 -12.25 -0.68
C VAL A 105 0.61 -11.76 0.39
N GLN A 106 1.44 -10.75 0.08
CA GLN A 106 2.37 -10.16 1.05
C GLN A 106 1.63 -9.63 2.29
N SER A 107 0.54 -8.89 2.11
CA SER A 107 -0.23 -8.32 3.22
C SER A 107 -0.88 -9.41 4.07
N TYR A 108 -1.35 -10.48 3.46
CA TYR A 108 -1.99 -11.60 4.16
C TYR A 108 -0.98 -12.40 4.98
N ILE A 109 0.19 -12.69 4.41
CA ILE A 109 1.26 -13.39 5.14
C ILE A 109 1.83 -12.53 6.28
N ILE A 110 1.89 -11.20 6.12
CA ILE A 110 2.25 -10.30 7.23
C ILE A 110 1.22 -10.43 8.37
N ALA A 111 -0.07 -10.45 8.07
CA ALA A 111 -1.12 -10.62 9.08
C ALA A 111 -1.02 -11.98 9.78
N VAL A 112 -0.79 -13.08 9.04
CA VAL A 112 -0.62 -14.42 9.60
C VAL A 112 0.62 -14.48 10.50
N ARG A 113 1.73 -13.87 10.09
CA ARG A 113 2.94 -13.78 10.92
C ARG A 113 2.69 -13.04 12.23
N LEU A 114 1.99 -11.89 12.16
CA LEU A 114 1.63 -11.11 13.35
C LEU A 114 0.70 -11.91 14.27
N PHE A 115 -0.23 -12.67 13.71
CA PHE A 115 -1.16 -13.51 14.45
C PHE A 115 -0.43 -14.62 15.24
N PHE A 116 0.46 -15.37 14.61
CA PHE A 116 1.24 -16.41 15.30
C PHE A 116 2.26 -15.83 16.29
N GLN A 117 2.81 -14.66 16.01
CA GLN A 117 3.65 -13.95 16.97
C GLN A 117 2.86 -13.57 18.23
N TRP A 118 1.63 -13.08 18.07
CA TRP A 118 0.74 -12.76 19.19
C TRP A 118 0.31 -14.03 19.94
N LEU A 119 -0.05 -15.11 19.25
CA LEU A 119 -0.40 -16.41 19.89
C LEU A 119 0.74 -16.94 20.76
N GLU A 120 1.98 -16.78 20.33
CA GLU A 120 3.16 -17.16 21.12
C GLU A 120 3.32 -16.29 22.37
N GLN A 121 3.13 -14.96 22.24
CA GLN A 121 3.15 -14.03 23.38
C GLN A 121 2.07 -14.37 24.42
N GLU A 122 0.87 -14.72 23.96
CA GLU A 122 -0.24 -15.17 24.81
C GLU A 122 -0.07 -16.62 25.30
N ARG A 123 1.00 -17.33 24.91
CA ARG A 123 1.27 -18.74 25.23
C ARG A 123 0.15 -19.69 24.80
N VAL A 124 -0.54 -19.37 23.73
CA VAL A 124 -1.65 -20.16 23.16
C VAL A 124 -1.15 -21.15 22.12
N TYR A 125 -0.20 -20.72 21.27
CA TYR A 125 0.36 -21.55 20.20
C TYR A 125 1.77 -21.08 19.81
N PRO A 126 2.69 -21.97 19.40
CA PRO A 126 4.04 -21.59 18.99
C PRO A 126 4.02 -20.75 17.71
N ASN A 127 5.04 -19.91 17.53
CA ASN A 127 5.16 -19.07 16.35
C ASN A 127 5.70 -19.85 15.14
N ILE A 128 4.85 -20.63 14.52
CA ILE A 128 5.18 -21.42 13.32
C ILE A 128 5.35 -20.55 12.05
N ALA A 129 4.94 -19.28 12.09
CA ALA A 129 5.01 -18.35 10.95
C ALA A 129 6.31 -17.55 10.87
N GLN A 130 7.23 -17.77 11.83
CA GLN A 130 8.50 -17.06 11.89
C GLN A 130 9.30 -17.23 10.60
N HIS A 131 9.82 -16.12 10.06
CA HIS A 131 10.62 -16.05 8.82
C HIS A 131 9.95 -16.57 7.53
N ILE A 132 8.64 -16.85 7.53
CA ILE A 132 7.94 -17.19 6.29
C ILE A 132 7.90 -15.93 5.41
N LYS A 133 8.46 -16.06 4.21
CA LYS A 133 8.45 -14.99 3.21
C LYS A 133 7.09 -14.94 2.52
N GLY A 134 6.56 -13.74 2.28
CA GLY A 134 5.39 -13.54 1.43
C GLY A 134 5.74 -13.67 -0.06
N ALA A 135 4.93 -13.09 -0.93
CA ALA A 135 5.22 -13.04 -2.36
C ALA A 135 6.32 -12.01 -2.67
N LYS A 136 7.16 -12.31 -3.65
CA LYS A 136 8.12 -11.34 -4.18
C LYS A 136 7.36 -10.24 -4.93
N ILE A 137 7.49 -9.01 -4.47
CA ILE A 137 6.92 -7.83 -5.13
C ILE A 137 7.99 -7.24 -6.03
N SER A 138 7.67 -7.06 -7.33
CA SER A 138 8.53 -6.31 -8.23
C SER A 138 8.64 -4.87 -7.71
N LYS A 139 9.86 -4.33 -7.70
CA LYS A 139 10.12 -2.92 -7.39
C LYS A 139 9.84 -2.00 -8.58
N GLU A 140 9.57 -2.55 -9.75
CA GLU A 140 9.24 -1.77 -10.92
C GLU A 140 7.92 -1.04 -10.74
N HIS A 141 7.90 0.21 -11.12
CA HIS A 141 6.71 1.04 -11.04
C HIS A 141 5.78 0.68 -12.21
N LYS A 142 4.74 -0.11 -11.93
CA LYS A 142 3.76 -0.58 -12.93
C LYS A 142 2.63 0.42 -13.23
N LYS A 143 2.72 1.66 -12.74
CA LYS A 143 1.66 2.63 -12.97
C LYS A 143 2.08 3.62 -14.01
N ASP A 144 1.23 3.78 -15.02
CA ASP A 144 1.41 4.77 -16.05
C ASP A 144 1.19 6.18 -15.49
N TYR A 145 1.84 7.14 -16.10
CA TYR A 145 1.60 8.57 -15.90
C TYR A 145 1.12 9.20 -17.20
N LEU A 146 0.50 10.36 -17.10
CA LEU A 146 0.06 11.13 -18.24
C LEU A 146 1.15 12.12 -18.68
N THR A 147 1.38 12.23 -19.98
CA THR A 147 2.16 13.35 -20.51
C THR A 147 1.39 14.67 -20.34
N SER A 148 2.10 15.81 -20.42
CA SER A 148 1.46 17.14 -20.36
C SER A 148 0.36 17.30 -21.41
N ARG A 149 0.56 16.77 -22.63
CA ARG A 149 -0.42 16.77 -23.70
C ARG A 149 -1.67 15.95 -23.33
N GLN A 150 -1.48 14.77 -22.74
CA GLN A 150 -2.59 13.93 -22.29
C GLN A 150 -3.37 14.59 -21.15
N CYS A 151 -2.69 15.21 -20.18
CA CYS A 151 -3.35 15.98 -19.11
C CYS A 151 -4.23 17.10 -19.70
N LYS A 152 -3.70 17.88 -20.63
CA LYS A 152 -4.46 18.94 -21.32
C LYS A 152 -5.69 18.38 -22.03
N ASN A 153 -5.55 17.24 -22.73
CA ASN A 153 -6.65 16.58 -23.41
C ASN A 153 -7.74 16.10 -22.44
N VAL A 154 -7.37 15.49 -21.29
CA VAL A 154 -8.35 15.09 -20.29
C VAL A 154 -9.08 16.29 -19.70
N MET A 155 -8.35 17.34 -19.34
CA MET A 155 -8.93 18.56 -18.75
C MET A 155 -9.88 19.26 -19.71
N SER A 156 -9.54 19.38 -20.99
CA SER A 156 -10.42 20.00 -22.01
C SER A 156 -11.70 19.20 -22.27
N GLY A 157 -11.72 17.92 -21.96
CA GLY A 157 -12.90 17.05 -22.08
C GLY A 157 -13.84 17.08 -20.86
N ILE A 158 -13.48 17.81 -19.78
CA ILE A 158 -14.36 17.98 -18.61
C ILE A 158 -15.24 19.22 -18.83
N GLU A 159 -16.52 19.01 -19.03
CA GLU A 159 -17.50 20.09 -19.19
C GLU A 159 -17.61 20.91 -17.90
N THR A 160 -17.54 22.27 -17.99
CA THR A 160 -17.54 23.16 -16.82
C THR A 160 -18.79 24.04 -16.74
N ASP A 161 -19.74 23.86 -17.61
CA ASP A 161 -21.02 24.58 -17.64
C ASP A 161 -21.99 24.15 -16.53
N THR A 162 -21.77 22.99 -15.93
CA THR A 162 -22.56 22.48 -14.82
C THR A 162 -21.82 22.58 -13.48
N PRO A 163 -22.51 22.71 -12.33
CA PRO A 163 -21.90 22.65 -11.00
C PRO A 163 -21.07 21.38 -10.77
N GLN A 164 -21.56 20.25 -11.26
CA GLN A 164 -20.84 18.96 -11.17
C GLN A 164 -19.54 19.00 -11.97
N GLY A 165 -19.60 19.48 -13.20
CA GLY A 165 -18.42 19.54 -14.06
C GLY A 165 -17.37 20.52 -13.54
N ARG A 166 -17.76 21.69 -13.01
CA ARG A 166 -16.84 22.63 -12.33
C ARG A 166 -16.14 21.99 -11.14
N ARG A 167 -16.89 21.22 -10.32
CA ARG A 167 -16.29 20.46 -9.21
C ARG A 167 -15.31 19.39 -9.73
N ASP A 168 -15.68 18.63 -10.74
CA ASP A 168 -14.88 17.53 -11.28
C ASP A 168 -13.59 18.05 -11.92
N TYR A 169 -13.68 19.18 -12.65
CA TYR A 169 -12.53 19.89 -13.19
C TYR A 169 -11.57 20.37 -12.09
N ALA A 170 -12.12 21.02 -11.04
CA ALA A 170 -11.33 21.50 -9.92
C ALA A 170 -10.62 20.36 -9.16
N ILE A 171 -11.29 19.22 -8.97
CA ILE A 171 -10.69 18.03 -8.35
C ILE A 171 -9.53 17.52 -9.21
N PHE A 172 -9.74 17.36 -10.52
CA PHE A 172 -8.70 16.87 -11.44
C PHE A 172 -7.51 17.83 -11.48
N ALA A 173 -7.76 19.13 -11.66
CA ALA A 173 -6.72 20.16 -11.68
C ALA A 173 -5.90 20.14 -10.38
N LEU A 174 -6.56 20.16 -9.22
CA LEU A 174 -5.90 20.16 -7.93
C LEU A 174 -5.07 18.87 -7.70
N MET A 175 -5.57 17.72 -8.13
CA MET A 175 -4.85 16.45 -7.97
C MET A 175 -3.61 16.39 -8.87
N VAL A 176 -3.69 16.86 -10.10
CA VAL A 176 -2.56 16.78 -11.04
C VAL A 176 -1.52 17.86 -10.79
N THR A 177 -1.91 19.08 -10.39
CA THR A 177 -0.96 20.17 -10.11
C THR A 177 -0.35 20.09 -8.72
N GLY A 178 -1.14 19.68 -7.71
CA GLY A 178 -0.68 19.55 -6.32
C GLY A 178 -0.16 18.17 -5.95
N GLY A 179 -0.23 17.18 -6.85
CA GLY A 179 0.18 15.81 -6.57
C GLY A 179 -0.58 15.18 -5.40
N LEU A 180 -1.85 15.52 -5.19
CA LEU A 180 -2.63 15.10 -4.04
C LEU A 180 -3.07 13.64 -4.12
N ARG A 181 -3.19 13.03 -2.94
CA ARG A 181 -3.87 11.74 -2.77
C ARG A 181 -5.38 11.98 -2.62
N ASP A 182 -6.20 11.02 -3.03
CA ASP A 182 -7.67 11.07 -2.88
C ASP A 182 -8.11 11.37 -1.43
N ILE A 183 -7.40 10.84 -0.44
CA ILE A 183 -7.73 11.10 0.98
C ILE A 183 -7.42 12.55 1.39
N GLU A 184 -6.41 13.19 0.80
CA GLU A 184 -6.07 14.59 1.05
C GLU A 184 -7.16 15.50 0.46
N VAL A 185 -7.62 15.21 -0.75
CA VAL A 185 -8.76 15.92 -1.38
C VAL A 185 -10.07 15.69 -0.60
N HIS A 186 -10.33 14.45 -0.17
CA HIS A 186 -11.49 14.10 0.66
C HIS A 186 -11.54 14.92 1.95
N ARG A 187 -10.41 15.06 2.65
CA ARG A 187 -10.35 15.71 3.97
C ARG A 187 -10.32 17.23 3.93
N ALA A 188 -10.03 17.83 2.78
CA ALA A 188 -9.92 19.26 2.64
C ALA A 188 -11.24 19.98 2.97
N ASN A 189 -11.14 21.10 3.71
CA ASN A 189 -12.19 22.03 3.99
C ASN A 189 -11.93 23.36 3.23
N ILE A 190 -12.92 24.22 3.17
CA ILE A 190 -12.78 25.55 2.55
C ILE A 190 -11.74 26.39 3.31
N GLU A 191 -11.71 26.32 4.62
CA GLU A 191 -10.74 27.05 5.47
C GLU A 191 -9.29 26.61 5.32
N ASP A 192 -9.05 25.44 4.68
CA ASP A 192 -7.70 24.97 4.42
C ASP A 192 -7.07 25.65 3.21
N LEU A 193 -7.89 26.27 2.35
CA LEU A 193 -7.44 27.12 1.28
C LEU A 193 -7.12 28.50 1.85
N ARG A 194 -5.84 28.85 1.93
CA ARG A 194 -5.36 30.06 2.62
C ARG A 194 -4.37 30.81 1.74
N THR A 195 -4.21 32.10 2.02
CA THR A 195 -3.13 32.91 1.46
C THR A 195 -1.90 32.83 2.37
N LEU A 196 -0.73 32.56 1.80
CA LEU A 196 0.56 32.56 2.47
C LEU A 196 1.54 33.42 1.65
N GLY A 197 1.86 34.62 2.13
CA GLY A 197 2.50 35.65 1.30
C GLY A 197 1.64 35.97 0.09
N ASP A 198 2.23 35.96 -1.09
CA ASP A 198 1.55 36.22 -2.38
C ASP A 198 0.99 34.94 -3.05
N SER A 199 0.98 33.82 -2.33
CA SER A 199 0.58 32.53 -2.90
C SER A 199 -0.64 31.95 -2.19
N THR A 200 -1.55 31.37 -2.96
CA THR A 200 -2.61 30.52 -2.41
C THR A 200 -2.04 29.14 -2.14
N VAL A 201 -2.34 28.62 -0.95
CA VAL A 201 -1.93 27.28 -0.48
C VAL A 201 -3.13 26.51 0.03
N LEU A 202 -3.10 25.20 -0.13
CA LEU A 202 -4.04 24.28 0.50
C LEU A 202 -3.33 23.50 1.59
N TYR A 203 -3.73 23.69 2.85
CA TYR A 203 -3.26 22.90 3.98
C TYR A 203 -3.85 21.50 3.94
N LEU A 204 -3.03 20.50 4.23
CA LEU A 204 -3.37 19.09 4.04
C LEU A 204 -3.30 18.30 5.34
N GLN A 205 -4.30 17.45 5.53
CA GLN A 205 -4.24 16.39 6.53
C GLN A 205 -3.80 15.09 5.85
N GLY A 206 -2.52 14.75 5.99
CA GLY A 206 -1.91 13.56 5.40
C GLY A 206 -2.46 12.25 5.94
N LYS A 207 -2.11 11.14 5.29
CA LYS A 207 -2.47 9.79 5.75
C LYS A 207 -1.78 9.49 7.08
N GLY A 208 -2.56 9.11 8.11
CA GLY A 208 -2.03 8.77 9.44
C GLY A 208 -1.64 9.97 10.30
N ARG A 209 -2.00 11.21 9.90
CA ARG A 209 -1.76 12.43 10.68
C ARG A 209 -3.09 13.06 11.11
N GLU A 210 -3.14 13.58 12.31
CA GLU A 210 -4.29 14.33 12.83
C GLU A 210 -4.16 15.82 12.51
N GLU A 211 -2.94 16.35 12.46
CA GLU A 211 -2.65 17.75 12.19
C GLU A 211 -2.54 18.07 10.69
N ARG A 212 -2.88 19.32 10.36
CA ARG A 212 -2.75 19.94 9.03
C ARG A 212 -1.48 20.76 8.97
N ALA A 213 -0.33 20.09 9.06
CA ALA A 213 0.99 20.75 9.12
C ALA A 213 1.64 20.92 7.74
N GLU A 214 1.20 20.17 6.73
CA GLU A 214 1.75 20.24 5.37
C GLU A 214 0.81 21.02 4.45
N TYR A 215 1.36 21.69 3.45
CA TYR A 215 0.57 22.38 2.44
C TYR A 215 1.12 22.13 1.03
N VAL A 216 0.29 22.41 0.03
CA VAL A 216 0.69 22.54 -1.38
C VAL A 216 0.35 23.94 -1.87
N LYS A 217 1.21 24.50 -2.73
CA LYS A 217 0.86 25.70 -3.46
C LYS A 217 -0.23 25.37 -4.47
N VAL A 218 -1.17 26.27 -4.62
CA VAL A 218 -2.27 26.16 -5.59
C VAL A 218 -2.02 27.21 -6.69
N PRO A 219 -1.64 26.79 -7.91
CA PRO A 219 -1.49 27.70 -9.03
C PRO A 219 -2.78 28.46 -9.33
N GLU A 220 -2.67 29.65 -9.91
CA GLU A 220 -3.78 30.58 -10.17
C GLU A 220 -4.93 29.91 -10.94
N GLU A 221 -4.62 29.13 -11.98
CA GLU A 221 -5.63 28.44 -12.78
C GLU A 221 -6.38 27.36 -11.96
N THR A 222 -5.66 26.68 -11.07
CA THR A 222 -6.26 25.69 -10.17
C THR A 222 -7.10 26.37 -9.08
N GLU A 223 -6.63 27.49 -8.55
CA GLU A 223 -7.41 28.30 -7.62
C GLU A 223 -8.69 28.81 -8.27
N GLY A 224 -8.61 29.36 -9.48
CA GLY A 224 -9.76 29.79 -10.26
C GLY A 224 -10.80 28.69 -10.43
N ALA A 225 -10.36 27.47 -10.76
CA ALA A 225 -11.24 26.31 -10.87
C ALA A 225 -11.91 25.95 -9.53
N ILE A 226 -11.17 25.98 -8.43
CA ILE A 226 -11.71 25.73 -7.08
C ILE A 226 -12.77 26.79 -6.74
N ARG A 227 -12.47 28.08 -6.94
CA ARG A 227 -13.39 29.18 -6.66
C ARG A 227 -14.66 29.10 -7.52
N ALA A 228 -14.53 28.75 -8.81
CA ALA A 228 -15.68 28.50 -9.68
C ALA A 228 -16.57 27.37 -9.17
N SER A 229 -15.99 26.28 -8.64
CA SER A 229 -16.76 25.19 -8.04
C SER A 229 -17.44 25.59 -6.72
N LEU A 230 -16.89 26.55 -5.99
CA LEU A 230 -17.47 27.07 -4.74
C LEU A 230 -18.56 28.11 -4.97
N ALA A 231 -18.56 28.82 -6.09
CA ALA A 231 -19.53 29.87 -6.41
C ALA A 231 -21.00 29.35 -6.40
N ASP A 232 -21.20 28.07 -6.68
CA ASP A 232 -22.50 27.40 -6.62
C ASP A 232 -22.98 27.10 -5.18
N ARG A 233 -22.16 27.40 -4.16
CA ARG A 233 -22.38 26.99 -2.76
C ARG A 233 -22.44 28.19 -1.82
N LYS A 234 -23.45 29.04 -2.02
CA LYS A 234 -23.61 30.34 -1.32
C LYS A 234 -23.63 30.22 0.21
N ASP A 235 -24.16 29.09 0.74
CA ASP A 235 -24.32 28.86 2.18
C ASP A 235 -23.15 28.05 2.80
N ALA A 236 -22.09 27.82 2.06
CA ALA A 236 -20.97 27.03 2.57
C ALA A 236 -20.18 27.82 3.64
N LYS A 237 -20.00 27.22 4.80
CA LYS A 237 -19.18 27.75 5.89
C LYS A 237 -17.70 27.44 5.64
N LYS A 238 -16.80 28.18 6.31
CA LYS A 238 -15.36 27.93 6.24
C LYS A 238 -14.98 26.47 6.60
N SER A 239 -15.67 25.89 7.60
CA SER A 239 -15.48 24.50 8.02
C SER A 239 -16.15 23.46 7.11
N SER A 240 -16.91 23.89 6.11
CA SER A 240 -17.54 22.96 5.14
C SER A 240 -16.48 22.25 4.29
N PRO A 241 -16.77 21.01 3.83
CA PRO A 241 -15.87 20.30 2.89
C PRO A 241 -15.57 21.15 1.67
N LEU A 242 -14.31 21.14 1.18
CA LEU A 242 -13.93 21.82 -0.04
C LEU A 242 -14.73 21.28 -1.23
N PHE A 243 -14.88 19.97 -1.32
CA PHE A 243 -15.68 19.29 -2.34
C PHE A 243 -16.78 18.45 -1.73
N ILE A 244 -17.97 18.51 -2.34
CA ILE A 244 -19.17 17.79 -1.90
C ILE A 244 -19.63 16.79 -2.95
N SER A 245 -20.35 15.77 -2.47
CA SER A 245 -21.06 14.84 -3.35
C SER A 245 -22.26 15.53 -4.00
N MET A 246 -22.48 15.22 -5.27
CA MET A 246 -23.66 15.63 -6.03
C MET A 246 -24.54 14.45 -6.41
N SER A 247 -24.24 13.24 -5.91
CA SER A 247 -25.08 12.07 -6.11
C SER A 247 -26.35 12.15 -5.25
N ASN A 248 -27.48 11.63 -5.76
CA ASN A 248 -28.79 11.70 -5.06
C ASN A 248 -28.72 11.15 -3.64
N ASN A 249 -27.96 10.08 -3.40
CA ASN A 249 -27.90 9.41 -2.08
C ASN A 249 -27.03 10.15 -1.04
N SER A 250 -26.20 11.10 -1.46
CA SER A 250 -25.24 11.78 -0.56
C SER A 250 -25.03 13.25 -0.92
N LYS A 251 -26.01 13.87 -1.58
CA LYS A 251 -25.94 15.25 -2.05
C LYS A 251 -25.64 16.21 -0.89
N GLY A 252 -24.64 17.08 -1.08
CA GLY A 252 -24.21 18.05 -0.07
C GLY A 252 -23.22 17.51 0.96
N ASN A 253 -23.11 16.19 1.14
CA ASN A 253 -22.14 15.59 2.05
C ASN A 253 -20.71 15.66 1.47
N ARG A 254 -19.70 15.49 2.32
CA ARG A 254 -18.30 15.37 1.93
C ARG A 254 -18.14 14.28 0.86
N ILE A 255 -17.45 14.60 -0.24
CA ILE A 255 -17.22 13.65 -1.32
C ILE A 255 -16.34 12.48 -0.82
N SER A 256 -16.68 11.25 -1.17
CA SER A 256 -15.90 10.08 -0.78
C SER A 256 -14.65 9.90 -1.66
N THR A 257 -13.61 9.24 -1.12
CA THR A 257 -12.41 8.87 -1.91
C THR A 257 -12.77 7.98 -3.11
N ARG A 258 -13.79 7.12 -2.97
CA ARG A 258 -14.30 6.30 -4.07
C ARG A 258 -14.90 7.16 -5.19
N SER A 259 -15.68 8.19 -4.82
CA SER A 259 -16.26 9.13 -5.79
C SER A 259 -15.17 9.93 -6.50
N ILE A 260 -14.15 10.42 -5.78
CA ILE A 260 -12.99 11.12 -6.36
C ILE A 260 -12.28 10.22 -7.39
N SER A 261 -11.98 8.97 -7.00
CA SER A 261 -11.37 8.00 -7.91
C SER A 261 -12.25 7.71 -9.14
N GLY A 262 -13.57 7.66 -8.96
CA GLY A 262 -14.54 7.48 -10.06
C GLY A 262 -14.58 8.67 -11.01
N ILE A 263 -14.56 9.90 -10.51
CA ILE A 263 -14.50 11.13 -11.30
C ILE A 263 -13.26 11.14 -12.19
N VAL A 264 -12.08 10.91 -11.59
CA VAL A 264 -10.83 10.87 -12.35
C VAL A 264 -10.84 9.76 -13.40
N LYS A 265 -11.31 8.56 -13.04
CA LYS A 265 -11.39 7.44 -13.98
C LYS A 265 -12.34 7.75 -15.14
N SER A 266 -13.50 8.34 -14.86
CA SER A 266 -14.47 8.75 -15.88
C SER A 266 -13.87 9.78 -16.84
N ALA A 267 -13.15 10.80 -16.33
CA ALA A 267 -12.49 11.80 -17.17
C ALA A 267 -11.41 11.17 -18.07
N LEU A 268 -10.60 10.25 -17.53
CA LEU A 268 -9.60 9.50 -18.29
C LEU A 268 -10.26 8.67 -19.42
N VAL A 269 -11.31 7.93 -19.11
CA VAL A 269 -12.02 7.10 -20.10
C VAL A 269 -12.66 7.96 -21.20
N LYS A 270 -13.31 9.07 -20.84
CA LYS A 270 -13.89 10.02 -21.83
C LYS A 270 -12.84 10.58 -22.77
N ALA A 271 -11.63 10.81 -22.29
CA ALA A 271 -10.50 11.28 -23.10
C ALA A 271 -9.80 10.17 -23.91
N GLY A 272 -10.28 8.93 -23.86
CA GLY A 272 -9.73 7.79 -24.60
C GLY A 272 -8.62 7.02 -23.84
N TYR A 273 -8.35 7.36 -22.59
CA TYR A 273 -7.29 6.69 -21.77
C TYR A 273 -7.91 5.63 -20.83
N ASN A 274 -8.46 4.58 -21.41
CA ASN A 274 -9.03 3.46 -20.66
C ASN A 274 -7.98 2.37 -20.38
N SER A 275 -7.18 2.54 -19.34
CA SER A 275 -6.17 1.57 -18.89
C SER A 275 -6.40 1.25 -17.41
N ASP A 276 -6.19 -0.02 -17.02
CA ASP A 276 -6.27 -0.47 -15.62
C ASP A 276 -5.15 0.13 -14.74
N THR A 277 -4.07 0.58 -15.37
CA THR A 277 -2.93 1.20 -14.70
C THR A 277 -3.14 2.70 -14.46
N LEU A 278 -4.01 3.37 -15.26
CA LEU A 278 -4.37 4.77 -15.09
C LEU A 278 -5.56 4.94 -14.12
N THR A 279 -5.28 5.52 -12.97
CA THR A 279 -6.22 5.72 -11.85
C THR A 279 -6.05 7.12 -11.24
N ALA A 280 -6.86 7.50 -10.26
CA ALA A 280 -6.67 8.74 -9.51
C ALA A 280 -5.25 8.87 -8.93
N HIS A 281 -4.67 7.78 -8.47
CA HIS A 281 -3.28 7.78 -7.98
C HIS A 281 -2.24 8.05 -9.09
N SER A 282 -2.58 7.76 -10.35
CA SER A 282 -1.72 8.07 -11.49
C SER A 282 -1.56 9.58 -11.71
N LEU A 283 -2.52 10.42 -11.30
CA LEU A 283 -2.36 11.88 -11.33
C LEU A 283 -1.21 12.36 -10.45
N ARG A 284 -1.04 11.74 -9.28
CA ARG A 284 0.11 12.02 -8.43
C ARG A 284 1.43 11.53 -9.06
N HIS A 285 1.42 10.36 -9.71
CA HIS A 285 2.58 9.89 -10.49
C HIS A 285 2.91 10.88 -11.61
N THR A 286 1.89 11.35 -12.31
CA THR A 286 2.00 12.39 -13.35
C THR A 286 2.64 13.66 -12.79
N ALA A 287 2.14 14.19 -11.67
CA ALA A 287 2.68 15.38 -11.02
C ALA A 287 4.17 15.25 -10.68
N VAL A 288 4.55 14.12 -10.06
CA VAL A 288 5.94 13.83 -9.69
C VAL A 288 6.83 13.71 -10.94
N THR A 289 6.37 12.96 -11.94
CA THR A 289 7.12 12.76 -13.18
C THR A 289 7.29 14.03 -13.98
N LEU A 290 6.22 14.82 -14.15
CA LEU A 290 6.29 16.10 -14.88
C LEU A 290 7.16 17.14 -14.13
N SER A 291 7.17 17.10 -12.79
CA SER A 291 8.05 17.95 -11.99
C SER A 291 9.53 17.61 -12.21
N LEU A 292 9.89 16.33 -12.24
CA LEU A 292 11.25 15.88 -12.56
C LEU A 292 11.65 16.24 -14.00
N LEU A 293 10.75 16.01 -14.96
CA LEU A 293 10.97 16.38 -16.37
C LEU A 293 11.12 17.88 -16.56
N GLY A 294 10.50 18.69 -15.68
CA GLY A 294 10.65 20.13 -15.64
C GLY A 294 11.97 20.62 -15.03
N GLY A 295 12.86 19.73 -14.62
CA GLY A 295 14.19 20.04 -14.09
C GLY A 295 14.24 20.32 -12.59
N ASN A 296 13.16 20.09 -11.84
CA ASN A 296 13.21 20.22 -10.38
C ASN A 296 14.08 19.12 -9.76
N SER A 297 14.81 19.46 -8.72
CA SER A 297 15.67 18.51 -8.00
C SER A 297 14.85 17.40 -7.31
N LEU A 298 15.51 16.28 -7.06
CA LEU A 298 14.89 15.14 -6.37
C LEU A 298 14.36 15.53 -4.98
N GLN A 299 15.05 16.42 -4.28
CA GLN A 299 14.65 16.91 -2.95
C GLN A 299 13.41 17.80 -3.03
N GLU A 300 13.35 18.73 -3.99
CA GLU A 300 12.16 19.57 -4.20
C GLU A 300 10.94 18.71 -4.54
N VAL A 301 11.11 17.70 -5.41
CA VAL A 301 10.03 16.78 -5.78
C VAL A 301 9.64 15.87 -4.62
N GLN A 302 10.57 15.45 -3.78
CA GLN A 302 10.26 14.72 -2.55
C GLN A 302 9.38 15.56 -1.62
N GLN A 303 9.75 16.82 -1.37
CA GLN A 303 8.99 17.76 -0.54
C GLN A 303 7.60 18.02 -1.14
N PHE A 304 7.54 18.37 -2.43
CA PHE A 304 6.29 18.55 -3.16
C PHE A 304 5.37 17.34 -3.05
N ALA A 305 5.90 16.14 -3.25
CA ALA A 305 5.16 14.91 -3.15
C ALA A 305 4.87 14.48 -1.68
N ARG A 306 5.50 15.11 -0.69
CA ARG A 306 5.37 14.71 0.72
C ARG A 306 5.70 13.22 0.91
N HIS A 307 6.82 12.77 0.30
CA HIS A 307 7.32 11.41 0.47
C HIS A 307 8.19 11.36 1.72
N SER A 308 7.82 10.54 2.69
CA SER A 308 8.60 10.32 3.92
C SER A 308 9.97 9.67 3.64
N ASN A 309 10.08 8.91 2.55
CA ASN A 309 11.31 8.27 2.13
C ASN A 309 11.67 8.73 0.70
N ILE A 310 12.87 9.26 0.53
CA ILE A 310 13.41 9.71 -0.76
C ILE A 310 13.47 8.59 -1.80
N SER A 311 13.67 7.33 -1.37
CA SER A 311 13.66 6.18 -2.27
C SER A 311 12.36 6.05 -3.07
N THR A 312 11.23 6.57 -2.54
CA THR A 312 9.97 6.61 -3.28
C THR A 312 10.04 7.56 -4.47
N THR A 313 10.76 8.69 -4.35
CA THR A 313 10.96 9.66 -5.45
C THR A 313 12.03 9.17 -6.42
N GLN A 314 13.10 8.52 -5.92
CA GLN A 314 14.16 7.96 -6.75
C GLN A 314 13.67 6.95 -7.80
N ILE A 315 12.62 6.18 -7.50
CA ILE A 315 12.03 5.23 -8.46
C ILE A 315 11.58 5.95 -9.74
N TYR A 316 11.04 7.17 -9.63
CA TYR A 316 10.63 7.97 -10.80
C TYR A 316 11.83 8.48 -11.58
N ALA A 317 12.86 8.98 -10.90
CA ALA A 317 14.08 9.45 -11.54
C ALA A 317 14.76 8.31 -12.33
N HIS A 318 14.94 7.15 -11.71
CA HIS A 318 15.52 5.98 -12.40
C HIS A 318 14.74 5.55 -13.65
N ASN A 319 13.40 5.62 -13.61
CA ASN A 319 12.59 5.30 -14.78
C ASN A 319 12.79 6.31 -15.92
N LEU A 320 12.91 7.60 -15.59
CA LEU A 320 13.19 8.66 -16.56
C LEU A 320 14.61 8.53 -17.13
N ASP A 321 15.60 8.31 -16.28
CA ASP A 321 16.98 8.08 -16.69
C ASP A 321 17.09 6.88 -17.63
N ARG A 322 16.38 5.78 -17.33
CA ARG A 322 16.36 4.59 -18.20
C ARG A 322 15.73 4.88 -19.56
N MET A 323 14.67 5.68 -19.63
CA MET A 323 14.05 6.09 -20.90
C MET A 323 14.93 7.04 -21.71
N ALA A 324 15.69 7.91 -21.04
CA ALA A 324 16.62 8.84 -21.68
C ALA A 324 17.96 8.19 -22.08
N ASN A 325 18.24 6.98 -21.58
CA ASN A 325 19.49 6.27 -21.81
C ASN A 325 19.66 5.93 -23.31
N GLN A 326 20.83 6.22 -23.87
CA GLN A 326 21.15 6.04 -25.27
C GLN A 326 22.02 4.77 -25.53
N CYS A 327 22.19 3.91 -24.53
CA CYS A 327 23.09 2.74 -24.66
C CYS A 327 22.72 1.84 -25.84
N GLU A 328 21.42 1.56 -26.01
CA GLU A 328 20.94 0.72 -27.12
C GLU A 328 21.20 1.38 -28.48
N ASN A 329 21.01 2.69 -28.61
CA ASN A 329 21.29 3.42 -29.84
C ASN A 329 22.79 3.46 -30.12
N THR A 330 23.62 3.66 -29.10
CA THR A 330 25.10 3.61 -29.22
C THR A 330 25.59 2.24 -29.71
N ILE A 331 25.02 1.17 -29.13
CA ILE A 331 25.34 -0.20 -29.53
C ILE A 331 24.89 -0.45 -30.99
N ALA A 332 23.64 -0.04 -31.32
CA ALA A 332 23.14 -0.20 -32.68
C ALA A 332 24.02 0.52 -33.71
N SER A 333 24.41 1.76 -33.44
CA SER A 333 25.31 2.55 -34.32
C SER A 333 26.72 1.97 -34.45
N ALA A 334 27.15 1.17 -33.49
CA ALA A 334 28.45 0.49 -33.56
C ALA A 334 28.39 -0.83 -34.35
N ILE A 335 27.21 -1.42 -34.51
CA ILE A 335 27.01 -2.71 -35.16
C ILE A 335 26.48 -2.56 -36.59
N PHE A 336 25.58 -1.60 -36.80
CA PHE A 336 24.88 -1.35 -38.06
C PHE A 336 25.30 0.00 -38.69
#